data_ae42180f3b636865846d1661418677e0
#
_entry.id   ae42180f3b636865846d1661418677e0
#
_cell.length_a   1.000
_cell.length_b   1.000
_cell.length_c   1.000
_cell.angle_alpha   90.00
_cell.angle_beta   90.00
_cell.angle_gamma   90.00
#
_symmetry.space_group_name_H-M   'P 1'
#
loop_
_entity.id
_entity.type
_entity.pdbx_description
1 polymer ?
#
loop_
_entity_poly.entity_id
_entity_poly.type
_entity_poly.pdbx_seq_one_letter_code
_entity_poly.pdbx_strand_id
1 'polypeptide(L)'
;MPLDLSNKRIIMIHGLASKPPADVTHELWRKTLTENIRVGHRQLAKNLDANPQVFETAYWADAVPHHIPDDAAYCRKLALQVDKVIAERREIKDRFHVGMGEKVGSFFKDRGLDLVKLLAGALTVKDDVMTSFLRETELYDQDQYIADRIRAPLESALRRAWDEGREPVILAHSMGSFVSYDVLWRFAHRKTADFKKYNGKRVRMFVTLGSPLGEPSVRNLLFATHHQDHSLRQFPTNIERWHNYACLGDVVSHQKNFHDIFFQPMRKLQLFPANKNFRSIDYADLHNPFEVVTHAGNRNREKRNPHKSYGYLAQPRLGSWLADYLLDRLL
;
A
#
# COMPACT_ATOMS: atom_id res chain seq x y z
N MET A 1 2.36 -2.80 32.82
CA MET A 1 3.62 -2.23 32.33
C MET A 1 3.36 -1.54 31.00
N PRO A 2 3.99 -0.43 30.70
CA PRO A 2 3.91 0.14 29.34
C PRO A 2 4.47 -0.88 28.35
N LEU A 3 3.82 -0.99 27.19
CA LEU A 3 4.24 -1.87 26.09
C LEU A 3 5.51 -1.31 25.48
N ASP A 4 6.55 -2.14 25.35
CA ASP A 4 7.76 -1.76 24.61
C ASP A 4 7.52 -1.86 23.11
N LEU A 5 7.59 -0.72 22.43
CA LEU A 5 7.45 -0.58 20.98
C LEU A 5 8.78 -0.15 20.33
N SER A 6 9.89 -0.19 21.06
CA SER A 6 11.18 0.32 20.59
C SER A 6 11.71 -0.44 19.37
N ASN A 7 11.38 -1.73 19.26
CA ASN A 7 11.76 -2.58 18.12
C ASN A 7 10.75 -2.55 16.96
N LYS A 8 9.67 -1.76 17.05
CA LYS A 8 8.61 -1.72 16.04
C LYS A 8 8.77 -0.52 15.10
N ARG A 9 8.49 -0.74 13.81
CA ARG A 9 8.45 0.31 12.81
C ARG A 9 7.39 0.01 11.76
N ILE A 10 6.44 0.93 11.57
CA ILE A 10 5.43 0.88 10.51
C ILE A 10 5.80 1.95 9.49
N ILE A 11 6.26 1.51 8.32
CA ILE A 11 6.65 2.39 7.22
C ILE A 11 5.47 2.45 6.24
N MET A 12 4.99 3.66 6.00
CA MET A 12 3.87 3.95 5.11
C MET A 12 4.39 4.57 3.82
N ILE A 13 3.99 4.04 2.67
CA ILE A 13 4.34 4.61 1.37
C ILE A 13 3.10 4.84 0.52
N HIS A 14 2.94 6.09 0.07
CA HIS A 14 1.77 6.53 -0.68
C HIS A 14 1.83 6.14 -2.18
N GLY A 15 0.68 6.27 -2.87
CA GLY A 15 0.55 6.09 -4.32
C GLY A 15 1.05 7.29 -5.12
N LEU A 16 0.23 7.76 -6.11
CA LEU A 16 0.58 8.90 -6.96
C LEU A 16 1.06 10.13 -6.18
N ALA A 17 1.91 10.94 -6.82
CA ALA A 17 2.56 12.10 -6.20
C ALA A 17 1.58 13.22 -5.79
N SER A 18 0.41 13.34 -6.43
CA SER A 18 -0.61 14.33 -6.02
C SER A 18 -1.16 14.02 -4.62
N LYS A 19 -0.45 14.48 -3.60
CA LYS A 19 -0.73 14.29 -2.17
C LYS A 19 -0.69 15.62 -1.43
N PRO A 20 -1.40 15.74 -0.28
CA PRO A 20 -1.15 16.80 0.68
C PRO A 20 0.32 16.82 1.11
N PRO A 21 0.80 17.90 1.74
CA PRO A 21 2.16 17.96 2.31
C PRO A 21 2.51 16.73 3.16
N ALA A 22 3.79 16.43 3.27
CA ALA A 22 4.29 15.20 3.89
C ALA A 22 3.81 15.03 5.33
N ASP A 23 3.81 16.10 6.12
CA ASP A 23 3.34 16.14 7.51
C ASP A 23 1.83 15.86 7.61
N VAL A 24 1.02 16.48 6.76
CA VAL A 24 -0.44 16.26 6.70
C VAL A 24 -0.73 14.82 6.29
N THR A 25 -0.02 14.31 5.27
CA THR A 25 -0.18 12.92 4.83
C THR A 25 0.19 11.94 5.95
N HIS A 26 1.32 12.18 6.63
CA HIS A 26 1.77 11.36 7.76
C HIS A 26 0.72 11.34 8.88
N GLU A 27 0.28 12.51 9.32
CA GLU A 27 -0.67 12.62 10.43
C GLU A 27 -2.02 11.97 10.13
N LEU A 28 -2.57 12.15 8.93
CA LEU A 28 -3.84 11.55 8.56
C LEU A 28 -3.74 10.01 8.46
N TRP A 29 -2.64 9.48 7.94
CA TRP A 29 -2.43 8.03 7.89
C TRP A 29 -2.24 7.44 9.28
N ARG A 30 -1.35 8.04 10.09
CA ARG A 30 -1.11 7.65 11.47
C ARG A 30 -2.41 7.65 12.29
N LYS A 31 -3.18 8.75 12.21
CA LYS A 31 -4.49 8.88 12.86
C LYS A 31 -5.42 7.73 12.45
N THR A 32 -5.57 7.49 11.14
CA THR A 32 -6.47 6.44 10.64
C THR A 32 -6.08 5.06 11.19
N LEU A 33 -4.80 4.72 11.17
CA LEU A 33 -4.31 3.43 11.69
C LEU A 33 -4.49 3.31 13.20
N THR A 34 -4.12 4.34 13.94
CA THR A 34 -4.25 4.34 15.41
C THR A 34 -5.71 4.20 15.83
N GLU A 35 -6.63 4.93 15.19
CA GLU A 35 -8.07 4.81 15.47
C GLU A 35 -8.64 3.46 15.04
N ASN A 36 -8.15 2.90 13.92
CA ASN A 36 -8.52 1.55 13.52
C ASN A 36 -8.13 0.51 14.59
N ILE A 37 -6.92 0.60 15.12
CA ILE A 37 -6.44 -0.27 16.21
C ILE A 37 -7.22 -0.01 17.49
N ARG A 38 -7.58 1.24 17.80
CA ARG A 38 -8.29 1.65 19.03
C ARG A 38 -9.62 0.93 19.23
N VAL A 39 -10.30 0.55 18.15
CA VAL A 39 -11.59 -0.14 18.21
C VAL A 39 -11.48 -1.49 18.96
N GLY A 40 -10.41 -2.26 18.70
CA GLY A 40 -10.19 -3.56 19.37
C GLY A 40 -9.18 -3.50 20.53
N HIS A 41 -8.26 -2.51 20.52
CA HIS A 41 -7.08 -2.48 21.39
C HIS A 41 -6.82 -1.07 21.95
N ARG A 42 -7.71 -0.59 22.83
CA ARG A 42 -7.65 0.79 23.37
C ARG A 42 -6.32 1.14 24.04
N GLN A 43 -5.76 0.23 24.84
CA GLN A 43 -4.49 0.49 25.53
C GLN A 43 -3.30 0.54 24.56
N LEU A 44 -3.29 -0.33 23.56
CA LEU A 44 -2.27 -0.30 22.50
C LEU A 44 -2.32 1.04 21.74
N ALA A 45 -3.52 1.50 21.37
CA ALA A 45 -3.67 2.78 20.69
C ALA A 45 -3.17 3.97 21.54
N LYS A 46 -3.41 3.99 22.86
CA LYS A 46 -2.82 4.98 23.76
C LYS A 46 -1.29 4.94 23.76
N ASN A 47 -0.72 3.74 23.73
CA ASN A 47 0.75 3.59 23.63
C ASN A 47 1.27 4.11 22.29
N LEU A 48 0.53 3.91 21.19
CA LEU A 48 0.91 4.46 19.86
C LEU A 48 0.79 5.99 19.84
N ASP A 49 -0.19 6.59 20.49
CA ASP A 49 -0.29 8.05 20.63
C ASP A 49 0.93 8.63 21.35
N ALA A 50 1.42 7.92 22.39
CA ALA A 50 2.60 8.31 23.15
C ALA A 50 3.94 7.99 22.43
N ASN A 51 3.91 7.15 21.39
CA ASN A 51 5.10 6.69 20.62
C ASN A 51 4.93 6.92 19.12
N PRO A 52 4.76 8.19 18.66
CA PRO A 52 4.52 8.48 17.24
C PRO A 52 5.67 8.02 16.33
N GLN A 53 6.89 7.88 16.88
CA GLN A 53 8.09 7.40 16.16
C GLN A 53 7.98 5.93 15.68
N VAL A 54 6.95 5.19 16.09
CA VAL A 54 6.64 3.86 15.53
C VAL A 54 6.23 3.97 14.06
N PHE A 55 5.64 5.12 13.68
CA PHE A 55 5.21 5.39 12.32
C PHE A 55 6.22 6.24 11.57
N GLU A 56 6.45 5.89 10.33
CA GLU A 56 7.31 6.64 9.41
C GLU A 56 6.67 6.66 8.01
N THR A 57 6.72 7.80 7.33
CA THR A 57 6.19 7.92 5.97
C THR A 57 7.34 8.06 4.98
N ALA A 58 7.44 7.11 4.07
CA ALA A 58 8.28 7.21 2.89
C ALA A 58 7.57 8.09 1.85
N TYR A 59 7.69 9.41 2.03
CA TYR A 59 7.06 10.41 1.17
C TYR A 59 7.95 10.71 -0.02
N TRP A 60 7.45 10.48 -1.23
CA TRP A 60 8.19 10.65 -2.48
C TRP A 60 7.54 11.63 -3.47
N ALA A 61 6.44 12.28 -3.07
CA ALA A 61 5.73 13.19 -3.96
C ALA A 61 6.63 14.30 -4.52
N ASP A 62 7.64 14.73 -3.78
CA ASP A 62 8.60 15.74 -4.21
C ASP A 62 9.60 15.25 -5.28
N ALA A 63 9.61 13.96 -5.57
CA ALA A 63 10.51 13.38 -6.57
C ALA A 63 10.10 13.70 -8.01
N VAL A 64 8.82 13.97 -8.24
CA VAL A 64 8.26 14.26 -9.57
C VAL A 64 7.62 15.63 -9.62
N PRO A 65 7.70 16.35 -10.76
CA PRO A 65 7.00 17.61 -10.94
C PRO A 65 5.47 17.38 -10.93
N HIS A 66 4.80 17.88 -9.92
CA HIS A 66 3.34 17.76 -9.77
C HIS A 66 2.78 18.95 -8.97
N HIS A 67 1.47 19.09 -9.00
CA HIS A 67 0.79 20.05 -8.14
C HIS A 67 0.53 19.40 -6.79
N ILE A 68 1.16 19.91 -5.73
CA ILE A 68 0.85 19.54 -4.36
C ILE A 68 -0.39 20.33 -3.96
N PRO A 69 -1.51 19.67 -3.59
CA PRO A 69 -2.64 20.38 -3.03
C PRO A 69 -2.30 20.84 -1.60
N ASP A 70 -1.68 22.02 -1.51
CA ASP A 70 -1.37 22.68 -0.23
C ASP A 70 -2.50 23.59 0.27
N ASP A 71 -3.59 23.65 -0.47
CA ASP A 71 -4.78 24.39 -0.09
C ASP A 71 -5.31 23.91 1.27
N ALA A 72 -5.20 24.78 2.25
CA ALA A 72 -5.66 24.52 3.61
C ALA A 72 -7.15 24.15 3.69
N ALA A 73 -7.98 24.61 2.74
CA ALA A 73 -9.37 24.22 2.66
C ALA A 73 -9.54 22.79 2.18
N TYR A 74 -8.73 22.34 1.22
CA TYR A 74 -8.69 20.93 0.79
C TYR A 74 -8.23 20.02 1.92
N CYS A 75 -7.13 20.36 2.60
CA CYS A 75 -6.62 19.58 3.73
C CYS A 75 -7.63 19.44 4.86
N ARG A 76 -8.36 20.51 5.20
CA ARG A 76 -9.46 20.44 6.19
C ARG A 76 -10.61 19.53 5.74
N LYS A 77 -11.06 19.63 4.48
CA LYS A 77 -12.11 18.74 3.94
C LYS A 77 -11.67 17.28 3.94
N LEU A 78 -10.41 17.03 3.59
CA LEU A 78 -9.83 15.69 3.63
C LEU A 78 -9.81 15.13 5.05
N ALA A 79 -9.38 15.92 6.04
CA ALA A 79 -9.38 15.52 7.45
C ALA A 79 -10.79 15.16 7.95
N LEU A 80 -11.79 15.98 7.62
CA LEU A 80 -13.20 15.67 7.96
C LEU A 80 -13.69 14.38 7.31
N GLN A 81 -13.28 14.11 6.06
CA GLN A 81 -13.66 12.87 5.39
C GLN A 81 -12.95 11.65 6.01
N VAL A 82 -11.71 11.81 6.44
CA VAL A 82 -10.97 10.78 7.19
C VAL A 82 -11.70 10.48 8.52
N ASP A 83 -12.19 11.49 9.23
CA ASP A 83 -12.95 11.31 10.47
C ASP A 83 -14.25 10.53 10.24
N LYS A 84 -14.96 10.77 9.13
CA LYS A 84 -16.12 9.96 8.74
C LYS A 84 -15.74 8.49 8.51
N VAL A 85 -14.68 8.24 7.74
CA VAL A 85 -14.20 6.87 7.50
C VAL A 85 -13.85 6.14 8.79
N ILE A 86 -13.20 6.84 9.72
CA ILE A 86 -12.89 6.30 11.05
C ILE A 86 -14.16 5.99 11.84
N ALA A 87 -15.16 6.87 11.81
CA ALA A 87 -16.44 6.66 12.48
C ALA A 87 -17.19 5.45 11.88
N GLU A 88 -17.19 5.32 10.57
CA GLU A 88 -17.81 4.21 9.84
C GLU A 88 -17.05 2.88 9.95
N ARG A 89 -15.79 2.91 10.42
CA ARG A 89 -14.91 1.73 10.51
C ARG A 89 -15.58 0.53 11.17
N ARG A 90 -16.42 0.74 12.16
CA ARG A 90 -17.15 -0.32 12.88
C ARG A 90 -18.19 -1.03 12.02
N GLU A 91 -18.67 -0.37 10.97
CA GLU A 91 -19.67 -0.85 10.03
C GLU A 91 -19.04 -1.51 8.79
N ILE A 92 -17.71 -1.34 8.60
CA ILE A 92 -17.00 -1.99 7.50
C ILE A 92 -17.04 -3.51 7.73
N LYS A 93 -17.67 -4.22 6.80
CA LYS A 93 -17.70 -5.67 6.80
C LYS A 93 -16.42 -6.24 6.21
N ASP A 94 -15.95 -7.36 6.75
CA ASP A 94 -14.77 -8.07 6.24
C ASP A 94 -14.94 -8.55 4.78
N ARG A 95 -16.19 -8.81 4.37
CA ARG A 95 -16.56 -9.13 2.99
C ARG A 95 -17.78 -8.32 2.63
N PHE A 96 -17.70 -7.68 1.49
CA PHE A 96 -18.84 -7.02 0.88
C PHE A 96 -19.45 -7.98 -0.15
N HIS A 97 -20.63 -8.52 0.14
CA HIS A 97 -21.36 -9.29 -0.85
C HIS A 97 -22.17 -8.33 -1.73
N VAL A 98 -21.73 -8.17 -2.96
CA VAL A 98 -22.53 -7.51 -4.00
C VAL A 98 -23.67 -8.45 -4.38
N GLY A 99 -24.88 -7.94 -4.38
CA GLY A 99 -26.03 -8.66 -4.96
C GLY A 99 -25.71 -9.05 -6.41
N MET A 100 -26.28 -10.16 -6.90
CA MET A 100 -25.98 -10.78 -8.20
C MET A 100 -26.14 -9.87 -9.46
N GLY A 101 -26.41 -8.58 -9.33
CA GLY A 101 -26.56 -7.62 -10.43
C GLY A 101 -25.29 -6.93 -10.91
N GLU A 102 -24.21 -6.94 -10.15
CA GLU A 102 -22.96 -6.24 -10.52
C GLU A 102 -21.85 -7.20 -10.97
N LYS A 103 -22.07 -7.89 -12.09
CA LYS A 103 -21.00 -8.61 -12.80
C LYS A 103 -20.14 -7.62 -13.58
N VAL A 104 -19.45 -6.72 -12.91
CA VAL A 104 -18.42 -5.86 -13.54
C VAL A 104 -17.19 -6.69 -13.95
N GLY A 105 -16.95 -7.83 -13.29
CA GLY A 105 -15.78 -8.68 -13.53
C GLY A 105 -15.76 -9.48 -14.83
N SER A 106 -16.89 -9.63 -15.55
CA SER A 106 -16.92 -10.43 -16.79
C SER A 106 -16.56 -9.63 -18.05
N PHE A 107 -16.63 -8.32 -18.01
CA PHE A 107 -16.38 -7.46 -19.17
C PHE A 107 -14.89 -7.36 -19.55
N PHE A 108 -14.00 -7.63 -18.62
CA PHE A 108 -12.56 -7.44 -18.78
C PHE A 108 -11.76 -8.73 -19.07
N LYS A 109 -12.40 -9.89 -19.09
CA LYS A 109 -11.73 -11.19 -19.25
C LYS A 109 -11.20 -11.47 -20.65
N ASP A 110 -11.73 -10.81 -21.68
CA ASP A 110 -11.52 -11.21 -23.06
C ASP A 110 -10.64 -10.28 -23.92
N ARG A 111 -10.10 -9.22 -23.36
CA ARG A 111 -9.25 -8.33 -24.17
C ARG A 111 -8.00 -7.95 -23.37
N GLY A 112 -6.82 -8.27 -23.91
CA GLY A 112 -5.52 -7.76 -23.44
C GLY A 112 -5.44 -6.24 -23.59
N LEU A 113 -6.22 -5.55 -22.76
CA LEU A 113 -6.27 -4.10 -22.74
C LEU A 113 -5.08 -3.59 -21.93
N ASP A 114 -4.29 -2.70 -22.54
CA ASP A 114 -3.29 -1.91 -21.84
C ASP A 114 -3.83 -1.33 -20.55
N LEU A 115 -3.02 -1.33 -19.49
CA LEU A 115 -3.33 -0.66 -18.21
C LEU A 115 -3.91 0.74 -18.44
N VAL A 116 -3.40 1.45 -19.45
CA VAL A 116 -3.88 2.75 -19.93
C VAL A 116 -5.35 2.73 -20.32
N LYS A 117 -5.77 1.76 -21.15
CA LYS A 117 -7.16 1.67 -21.62
C LYS A 117 -8.10 1.19 -20.51
N LEU A 118 -7.60 0.30 -19.65
CA LEU A 118 -8.34 -0.19 -18.49
C LEU A 118 -8.65 0.93 -17.50
N LEU A 119 -7.63 1.69 -17.16
CA LEU A 119 -7.75 2.80 -16.22
C LEU A 119 -8.52 3.98 -16.85
N ALA A 120 -8.38 4.26 -18.14
CA ALA A 120 -9.14 5.28 -18.84
C ALA A 120 -10.63 4.90 -19.02
N GLY A 121 -10.94 3.62 -19.23
CA GLY A 121 -12.33 3.16 -19.41
C GLY A 121 -13.12 3.00 -18.11
N ALA A 122 -12.45 2.85 -16.98
CA ALA A 122 -13.08 2.60 -15.69
C ALA A 122 -13.16 3.84 -14.79
N LEU A 123 -12.40 4.89 -15.10
CA LEU A 123 -12.43 6.15 -14.38
C LEU A 123 -13.32 7.15 -15.15
N THR A 124 -14.59 7.21 -14.78
CA THR A 124 -15.37 8.45 -14.87
C THR A 124 -14.82 9.52 -13.90
N VAL A 125 -13.58 9.37 -13.45
CA VAL A 125 -12.81 10.33 -12.66
C VAL A 125 -11.99 11.12 -13.65
N LYS A 126 -12.15 12.43 -13.62
CA LYS A 126 -11.52 13.45 -14.47
C LYS A 126 -10.14 13.01 -15.00
N ASP A 127 -9.90 13.29 -16.27
CA ASP A 127 -8.69 13.03 -17.07
C ASP A 127 -7.35 13.24 -16.34
N ASP A 128 -7.32 14.10 -15.32
CA ASP A 128 -6.12 14.53 -14.58
C ASP A 128 -5.44 13.41 -13.77
N VAL A 129 -6.22 12.53 -13.10
CA VAL A 129 -5.64 11.47 -12.21
C VAL A 129 -5.02 10.36 -13.05
N MET A 130 -5.67 10.03 -14.17
CA MET A 130 -5.17 9.02 -15.10
C MET A 130 -3.90 9.50 -15.81
N THR A 131 -3.94 10.71 -16.33
CA THR A 131 -2.79 11.34 -16.98
C THR A 131 -1.60 11.40 -16.02
N SER A 132 -1.84 11.72 -14.75
CA SER A 132 -0.79 11.70 -13.72
C SER A 132 -0.23 10.31 -13.47
N PHE A 133 -1.10 9.28 -13.36
CA PHE A 133 -0.64 7.90 -13.13
C PHE A 133 0.25 7.41 -14.28
N LEU A 134 -0.18 7.64 -15.51
CA LEU A 134 0.58 7.25 -16.70
C LEU A 134 1.92 7.96 -16.76
N ARG A 135 1.92 9.28 -16.56
CA ARG A 135 3.12 10.09 -16.56
C ARG A 135 4.11 9.66 -15.48
N GLU A 136 3.64 9.44 -14.26
CA GLU A 136 4.51 9.05 -13.14
C GLU A 136 5.06 7.64 -13.33
N THR A 137 4.26 6.72 -13.91
CA THR A 137 4.71 5.37 -14.24
C THR A 137 5.73 5.39 -15.38
N GLU A 138 5.51 6.20 -16.42
CA GLU A 138 6.45 6.42 -17.50
C GLU A 138 7.77 7.02 -17.01
N LEU A 139 7.71 8.05 -16.17
CA LEU A 139 8.90 8.65 -15.54
C LEU A 139 9.67 7.62 -14.69
N TYR A 140 8.95 6.76 -13.96
CA TYR A 140 9.58 5.71 -13.18
C TYR A 140 10.30 4.68 -14.04
N ASP A 141 9.76 4.37 -15.22
CA ASP A 141 10.35 3.39 -16.16
C ASP A 141 11.51 3.98 -16.95
N GLN A 142 11.35 5.19 -17.48
CA GLN A 142 12.26 5.76 -18.48
C GLN A 142 13.35 6.66 -17.87
N ASP A 143 13.11 7.25 -16.69
CA ASP A 143 14.07 8.14 -16.02
C ASP A 143 14.62 7.51 -14.75
N GLN A 144 15.82 6.93 -14.84
CA GLN A 144 16.50 6.29 -13.73
C GLN A 144 16.75 7.26 -12.55
N TYR A 145 17.03 8.53 -12.82
CA TYR A 145 17.25 9.53 -11.76
C TYR A 145 15.97 9.80 -10.98
N ILE A 146 14.84 9.98 -11.68
CA ILE A 146 13.52 10.16 -11.04
C ILE A 146 13.14 8.88 -10.30
N ALA A 147 13.32 7.72 -10.92
CA ALA A 147 13.02 6.44 -10.28
C ALA A 147 13.82 6.20 -9.00
N ASP A 148 15.10 6.56 -8.97
CA ASP A 148 15.91 6.47 -7.75
C ASP A 148 15.44 7.45 -6.67
N ARG A 149 15.00 8.67 -7.03
CA ARG A 149 14.40 9.63 -6.09
C ARG A 149 13.07 9.14 -5.52
N ILE A 150 12.25 8.46 -6.31
CA ILE A 150 10.98 7.84 -5.84
C ILE A 150 11.27 6.70 -4.84
N ARG A 151 12.30 5.89 -5.08
CA ARG A 151 12.69 4.76 -4.21
C ARG A 151 13.41 5.19 -2.94
N ALA A 152 14.18 6.28 -2.99
CA ALA A 152 15.08 6.70 -1.93
C ALA A 152 14.41 6.90 -0.54
N PRO A 153 13.21 7.47 -0.40
CA PRO A 153 12.56 7.60 0.90
C PRO A 153 12.31 6.26 1.59
N LEU A 154 11.83 5.25 0.84
CA LEU A 154 11.60 3.92 1.41
C LEU A 154 12.91 3.19 1.71
N GLU A 155 13.91 3.28 0.82
CA GLU A 155 15.23 2.71 1.09
C GLU A 155 15.85 3.29 2.36
N SER A 156 15.75 4.60 2.55
CA SER A 156 16.26 5.30 3.73
C SER A 156 15.52 4.87 5.00
N ALA A 157 14.18 4.76 4.95
CA ALA A 157 13.37 4.32 6.07
C ALA A 157 13.71 2.88 6.49
N LEU A 158 13.88 1.97 5.54
CA LEU A 158 14.27 0.58 5.80
C LEU A 158 15.67 0.49 6.40
N ARG A 159 16.65 1.25 5.86
CA ARG A 159 18.01 1.31 6.41
C ARG A 159 17.99 1.76 7.86
N ARG A 160 17.30 2.87 8.17
CA ARG A 160 17.15 3.36 9.56
C ARG A 160 16.53 2.30 10.45
N ALA A 161 15.42 1.69 10.04
CA ALA A 161 14.76 0.67 10.84
C ALA A 161 15.69 -0.51 11.16
N TRP A 162 16.42 -1.02 10.18
CA TRP A 162 17.33 -2.13 10.39
C TRP A 162 18.61 -1.75 11.17
N ASP A 163 19.14 -0.54 10.98
CA ASP A 163 20.29 -0.03 11.73
C ASP A 163 19.94 0.20 13.21
N GLU A 164 18.68 0.58 13.49
CA GLU A 164 18.12 0.71 14.84
C GLU A 164 17.67 -0.64 15.45
N GLY A 165 17.87 -1.75 14.76
CA GLY A 165 17.44 -3.08 15.22
C GLY A 165 15.93 -3.29 15.22
N ARG A 166 15.18 -2.48 14.47
CA ARG A 166 13.71 -2.58 14.39
C ARG A 166 13.25 -3.63 13.40
N GLU A 167 12.04 -4.10 13.60
CA GLU A 167 11.32 -5.04 12.73
C GLU A 167 10.31 -4.27 11.85
N PRO A 168 10.65 -3.87 10.61
CA PRO A 168 9.78 -3.05 9.80
C PRO A 168 8.59 -3.82 9.25
N VAL A 169 7.43 -3.15 9.22
CA VAL A 169 6.24 -3.47 8.42
C VAL A 169 6.08 -2.38 7.37
N ILE A 170 5.77 -2.74 6.13
CA ILE A 170 5.51 -1.78 5.04
C ILE A 170 4.01 -1.79 4.71
N LEU A 171 3.39 -0.62 4.76
CA LEU A 171 2.03 -0.37 4.26
C LEU A 171 2.12 0.44 2.97
N ALA A 172 1.89 -0.20 1.84
CA ALA A 172 2.12 0.35 0.52
C ALA A 172 0.81 0.51 -0.25
N HIS A 173 0.45 1.74 -0.60
CA HIS A 173 -0.77 2.04 -1.34
C HIS A 173 -0.50 2.31 -2.82
N SER A 174 -1.30 1.71 -3.72
CA SER A 174 -1.29 2.02 -5.15
C SER A 174 0.12 1.86 -5.77
N MET A 175 0.63 2.88 -6.48
CA MET A 175 1.98 2.92 -7.03
C MET A 175 3.07 2.65 -5.97
N GLY A 176 2.86 3.06 -4.72
CA GLY A 176 3.77 2.74 -3.62
C GLY A 176 4.02 1.24 -3.44
N SER A 177 3.09 0.38 -3.88
CA SER A 177 3.25 -1.07 -3.75
C SER A 177 4.29 -1.64 -4.73
N PHE A 178 4.32 -1.19 -5.99
CA PHE A 178 5.34 -1.66 -6.92
C PHE A 178 6.70 -0.99 -6.65
N VAL A 179 6.73 0.28 -6.23
CA VAL A 179 7.95 0.92 -5.73
C VAL A 179 8.55 0.12 -4.57
N SER A 180 7.69 -0.31 -3.62
CA SER A 180 8.12 -1.14 -2.49
C SER A 180 8.63 -2.50 -2.93
N TYR A 181 7.99 -3.12 -3.91
CA TYR A 181 8.44 -4.39 -4.48
C TYR A 181 9.85 -4.27 -5.07
N ASP A 182 10.11 -3.23 -5.85
CA ASP A 182 11.43 -2.96 -6.42
C ASP A 182 12.48 -2.67 -5.35
N VAL A 183 12.15 -1.88 -4.33
CA VAL A 183 13.06 -1.59 -3.21
C VAL A 183 13.41 -2.88 -2.45
N LEU A 184 12.42 -3.70 -2.13
CA LEU A 184 12.64 -4.99 -1.48
C LEU A 184 13.49 -5.93 -2.35
N TRP A 185 13.24 -5.95 -3.65
CA TRP A 185 14.05 -6.71 -4.61
C TRP A 185 15.51 -6.22 -4.64
N ARG A 186 15.76 -4.90 -4.61
CA ARG A 186 17.11 -4.33 -4.56
C ARG A 186 17.86 -4.80 -3.30
N PHE A 187 17.23 -4.76 -2.13
CA PHE A 187 17.83 -5.25 -0.88
C PHE A 187 18.06 -6.76 -0.87
N ALA A 188 17.25 -7.53 -1.58
CA ALA A 188 17.40 -8.97 -1.68
C ALA A 188 18.51 -9.41 -2.63
N HIS A 189 18.76 -8.65 -3.73
CA HIS A 189 19.55 -9.14 -4.86
C HIS A 189 20.73 -8.28 -5.28
N ARG A 190 20.76 -6.99 -4.94
CA ARG A 190 21.92 -6.14 -5.27
C ARG A 190 23.13 -6.49 -4.41
N LYS A 191 24.31 -6.51 -5.07
CA LYS A 191 25.57 -6.91 -4.43
C LYS A 191 26.49 -5.74 -4.12
N THR A 192 26.07 -4.49 -4.39
CA THR A 192 26.85 -3.30 -4.03
C THR A 192 26.98 -3.17 -2.50
N ALA A 193 28.04 -2.54 -2.02
CA ALA A 193 28.37 -2.51 -0.59
C ALA A 193 27.23 -1.97 0.29
N ASP A 194 26.53 -0.96 -0.21
CA ASP A 194 25.41 -0.28 0.45
C ASP A 194 24.17 -1.15 0.62
N PHE A 195 23.92 -2.11 -0.28
CA PHE A 195 22.86 -3.11 -0.13
C PHE A 195 23.33 -4.37 0.60
N LYS A 196 24.58 -4.78 0.38
CA LYS A 196 25.17 -6.00 0.96
C LYS A 196 25.16 -5.96 2.50
N LYS A 197 25.31 -4.77 3.11
CA LYS A 197 25.19 -4.55 4.56
C LYS A 197 23.86 -5.10 5.13
N TYR A 198 22.78 -5.04 4.34
CA TYR A 198 21.44 -5.44 4.76
C TYR A 198 21.02 -6.83 4.26
N ASN A 199 21.99 -7.59 3.72
CA ASN A 199 21.70 -8.95 3.27
C ASN A 199 21.21 -9.81 4.44
N GLY A 200 20.12 -10.54 4.22
CA GLY A 200 19.44 -11.33 5.27
C GLY A 200 18.48 -10.54 6.17
N LYS A 201 18.47 -9.19 6.11
CA LYS A 201 17.44 -8.39 6.77
C LYS A 201 16.10 -8.56 6.08
N ARG A 202 15.00 -8.64 6.85
CA ARG A 202 13.65 -8.92 6.35
C ARG A 202 12.66 -7.90 6.86
N VAL A 203 11.54 -7.75 6.14
CA VAL A 203 10.34 -7.08 6.63
C VAL A 203 9.39 -8.11 7.23
N ARG A 204 8.85 -7.81 8.41
CA ARG A 204 7.91 -8.70 9.11
C ARG A 204 6.61 -8.87 8.33
N MET A 205 6.16 -7.79 7.67
CA MET A 205 4.98 -7.83 6.84
C MET A 205 5.08 -6.79 5.72
N PHE A 206 4.75 -7.22 4.52
CA PHE A 206 4.48 -6.36 3.38
C PHE A 206 2.96 -6.34 3.15
N VAL A 207 2.37 -5.16 3.23
CA VAL A 207 0.93 -4.96 3.02
C VAL A 207 0.73 -4.09 1.80
N THR A 208 0.04 -4.62 0.81
CA THR A 208 -0.33 -3.90 -0.42
C THR A 208 -1.81 -3.54 -0.36
N LEU A 209 -2.11 -2.26 -0.62
CA LEU A 209 -3.42 -1.64 -0.49
C LEU A 209 -3.80 -1.04 -1.84
N GLY A 210 -4.82 -1.56 -2.51
CA GLY A 210 -5.21 -1.10 -3.85
C GLY A 210 -4.07 -1.21 -4.86
N SER A 211 -3.38 -2.33 -4.87
CA SER A 211 -2.13 -2.51 -5.60
C SER A 211 -2.35 -2.86 -7.08
N PRO A 212 -1.62 -2.21 -8.02
CA PRO A 212 -1.62 -2.56 -9.43
C PRO A 212 -0.68 -3.74 -9.76
N LEU A 213 0.02 -4.35 -8.80
CA LEU A 213 0.97 -5.44 -9.05
C LEU A 213 0.33 -6.68 -9.70
N GLY A 214 -0.99 -6.83 -9.63
CA GLY A 214 -1.71 -7.86 -10.37
C GLY A 214 -1.65 -7.68 -11.89
N GLU A 215 -1.42 -6.46 -12.38
CA GLU A 215 -1.41 -6.14 -13.80
C GLU A 215 -0.11 -6.55 -14.49
N PRO A 216 -0.16 -7.29 -15.61
CA PRO A 216 1.04 -7.68 -16.35
C PRO A 216 1.89 -6.48 -16.80
N SER A 217 1.24 -5.40 -17.26
CA SER A 217 1.94 -4.19 -17.70
C SER A 217 2.73 -3.51 -16.59
N VAL A 218 2.19 -3.49 -15.35
CA VAL A 218 2.92 -2.98 -14.19
C VAL A 218 4.08 -3.90 -13.82
N ARG A 219 3.87 -5.22 -13.86
CA ARG A 219 4.95 -6.17 -13.56
C ARG A 219 6.11 -6.06 -14.54
N ASN A 220 5.84 -5.71 -15.81
CA ASN A 220 6.88 -5.50 -16.80
C ASN A 220 7.83 -4.33 -16.50
N LEU A 221 7.45 -3.41 -15.61
CA LEU A 221 8.29 -2.30 -15.15
C LEU A 221 9.22 -2.67 -13.99
N LEU A 222 9.01 -3.83 -13.36
CA LEU A 222 9.77 -4.25 -12.18
C LEU A 222 11.15 -4.79 -12.55
N PHE A 223 12.15 -4.54 -11.71
CA PHE A 223 13.48 -5.13 -11.87
C PHE A 223 13.45 -6.66 -11.97
N ALA A 224 12.53 -7.29 -11.25
CA ALA A 224 12.35 -8.74 -11.26
C ALA A 224 12.00 -9.30 -12.64
N THR A 225 11.35 -8.53 -13.51
CA THR A 225 10.93 -8.97 -14.84
C THR A 225 12.10 -9.26 -15.78
N HIS A 226 13.24 -8.60 -15.57
CA HIS A 226 14.46 -8.84 -16.33
C HIS A 226 15.15 -10.17 -15.96
N HIS A 227 14.60 -10.95 -15.02
CA HIS A 227 15.12 -12.22 -14.53
C HIS A 227 14.08 -13.33 -14.70
N GLN A 228 13.66 -13.59 -15.95
CA GLN A 228 12.60 -14.57 -16.29
C GLN A 228 13.05 -16.04 -16.25
N ASP A 229 14.23 -16.33 -15.77
CA ASP A 229 14.84 -17.67 -15.71
C ASP A 229 14.25 -18.61 -14.63
N HIS A 230 13.03 -18.31 -14.13
CA HIS A 230 12.38 -19.02 -13.01
C HIS A 230 13.23 -19.13 -11.74
N SER A 231 14.24 -18.30 -11.60
CA SER A 231 15.12 -18.25 -10.46
C SER A 231 14.48 -17.52 -9.26
N LEU A 232 15.13 -17.62 -8.11
CA LEU A 232 14.80 -16.85 -6.91
C LEU A 232 14.78 -15.33 -7.17
N ARG A 233 15.46 -14.88 -8.24
CA ARG A 233 15.57 -13.46 -8.60
C ARG A 233 14.29 -12.87 -9.19
N GLN A 234 13.27 -13.66 -9.46
CA GLN A 234 11.96 -13.15 -9.88
C GLN A 234 11.20 -12.47 -8.73
N PHE A 235 11.59 -12.72 -7.47
CA PHE A 235 10.87 -12.24 -6.30
C PHE A 235 11.82 -11.61 -5.28
N PRO A 236 11.37 -10.62 -4.48
CA PRO A 236 12.07 -10.23 -3.28
C PRO A 236 12.05 -11.39 -2.28
N THR A 237 13.23 -11.74 -1.73
CA THR A 237 13.38 -12.88 -0.81
C THR A 237 13.33 -12.48 0.66
N ASN A 238 13.12 -11.21 0.94
CA ASN A 238 13.20 -10.57 2.25
C ASN A 238 11.84 -10.16 2.83
N ILE A 239 10.77 -10.84 2.42
CA ILE A 239 9.42 -10.67 2.95
C ILE A 239 9.08 -11.87 3.82
N GLU A 240 8.64 -11.66 5.09
CA GLU A 240 8.17 -12.76 5.91
C GLU A 240 6.69 -13.04 5.69
N ARG A 241 5.85 -12.00 5.57
CA ARG A 241 4.42 -12.11 5.28
C ARG A 241 4.01 -11.08 4.24
N TRP A 242 3.08 -11.44 3.39
CA TRP A 242 2.50 -10.50 2.43
C TRP A 242 0.98 -10.57 2.47
N HIS A 243 0.35 -9.44 2.79
CA HIS A 243 -1.11 -9.30 2.73
C HIS A 243 -1.49 -8.31 1.64
N ASN A 244 -2.37 -8.72 0.75
CA ASN A 244 -2.95 -7.84 -0.26
C ASN A 244 -4.39 -7.48 0.11
N TYR A 245 -4.76 -6.21 -0.10
CA TYR A 245 -6.09 -5.67 0.16
C TYR A 245 -6.63 -5.02 -1.11
N ALA A 246 -7.74 -5.54 -1.64
CA ALA A 246 -8.40 -5.04 -2.84
C ALA A 246 -9.88 -4.75 -2.54
N CYS A 247 -10.34 -3.54 -2.89
CA CYS A 247 -11.72 -3.13 -2.69
C CYS A 247 -12.56 -3.33 -3.94
N LEU A 248 -13.85 -3.58 -3.75
CA LEU A 248 -14.84 -3.61 -4.81
C LEU A 248 -14.91 -2.25 -5.51
N GLY A 249 -14.89 -2.29 -6.85
CA GLY A 249 -14.93 -1.08 -7.67
C GLY A 249 -13.59 -0.35 -7.75
N ASP A 250 -12.55 -0.82 -7.08
CA ASP A 250 -11.19 -0.30 -7.27
C ASP A 250 -10.58 -0.90 -8.55
N VAL A 251 -10.55 -0.09 -9.58
CA VAL A 251 -10.06 -0.49 -10.91
C VAL A 251 -8.55 -0.68 -10.96
N VAL A 252 -7.79 -0.04 -10.07
CA VAL A 252 -6.35 -0.17 -9.99
C VAL A 252 -5.96 -1.54 -9.45
N SER A 253 -6.75 -2.09 -8.53
CA SER A 253 -6.53 -3.40 -7.91
C SER A 253 -7.51 -4.47 -8.39
N HIS A 254 -8.01 -4.37 -9.63
CA HIS A 254 -9.01 -5.30 -10.15
C HIS A 254 -8.45 -6.72 -10.36
N GLN A 255 -7.16 -6.87 -10.67
CA GLN A 255 -6.48 -8.17 -10.72
C GLN A 255 -6.14 -8.63 -9.31
N LYS A 256 -7.03 -9.43 -8.74
CA LYS A 256 -7.01 -9.81 -7.32
C LYS A 256 -6.31 -11.15 -7.04
N ASN A 257 -5.78 -11.81 -8.08
CA ASN A 257 -5.21 -13.16 -7.94
C ASN A 257 -3.73 -13.13 -7.52
N PHE A 258 -3.41 -12.43 -6.42
CA PHE A 258 -2.06 -12.40 -5.85
C PHE A 258 -1.61 -13.80 -5.38
N HIS A 259 -2.56 -14.66 -5.03
CA HIS A 259 -2.23 -16.02 -4.63
C HIS A 259 -1.48 -16.76 -5.74
N ASP A 260 -1.99 -16.75 -6.97
CA ASP A 260 -1.38 -17.49 -8.08
C ASP A 260 -0.18 -16.75 -8.70
N ILE A 261 -0.22 -15.39 -8.69
CA ILE A 261 0.82 -14.56 -9.29
C ILE A 261 2.08 -14.54 -8.41
N PHE A 262 1.93 -14.44 -7.08
CA PHE A 262 3.04 -14.24 -6.15
C PHE A 262 3.13 -15.31 -5.07
N PHE A 263 2.05 -15.56 -4.31
CA PHE A 263 2.15 -16.34 -3.08
C PHE A 263 2.46 -17.79 -3.32
N GLN A 264 1.80 -18.45 -4.30
CA GLN A 264 2.05 -19.84 -4.62
C GLN A 264 3.45 -20.03 -5.24
N PRO A 265 3.91 -19.23 -6.23
CA PRO A 265 5.26 -19.32 -6.74
C PRO A 265 6.35 -19.10 -5.68
N MET A 266 6.20 -18.05 -4.85
CA MET A 266 7.16 -17.75 -3.77
C MET A 266 7.20 -18.88 -2.73
N ARG A 267 6.07 -19.51 -2.44
CA ARG A 267 5.99 -20.65 -1.53
C ARG A 267 6.67 -21.88 -2.13
N LYS A 268 6.47 -22.17 -3.41
CA LYS A 268 7.17 -23.27 -4.12
C LYS A 268 8.69 -23.08 -4.10
N LEU A 269 9.15 -21.85 -4.17
CA LEU A 269 10.56 -21.48 -4.07
C LEU A 269 11.07 -21.37 -2.63
N GLN A 270 10.25 -21.68 -1.63
CA GLN A 270 10.58 -21.62 -0.19
C GLN A 270 11.06 -20.24 0.28
N LEU A 271 10.57 -19.16 -0.35
CA LEU A 271 10.95 -17.80 -0.01
C LEU A 271 10.30 -17.28 1.27
N PHE A 272 9.19 -17.89 1.67
CA PHE A 272 8.54 -17.63 2.93
C PHE A 272 9.04 -18.57 4.03
N PRO A 273 9.03 -18.15 5.31
CA PRO A 273 9.37 -19.04 6.42
C PRO A 273 8.50 -20.30 6.42
N ALA A 274 9.10 -21.44 6.77
CA ALA A 274 8.43 -22.73 6.81
C ALA A 274 7.38 -22.89 7.93
N ASN A 275 7.21 -21.87 8.78
CA ASN A 275 6.25 -21.90 9.89
C ASN A 275 4.83 -22.14 9.38
N LYS A 276 4.13 -23.12 9.97
CA LYS A 276 2.74 -23.49 9.63
C LYS A 276 1.74 -22.32 9.82
N ASN A 277 2.04 -21.37 10.70
CA ASN A 277 1.22 -20.18 10.95
C ASN A 277 1.46 -19.05 9.96
N PHE A 278 2.40 -19.23 9.04
CA PHE A 278 2.68 -18.27 7.99
C PHE A 278 1.55 -18.26 6.97
N ARG A 279 0.88 -17.12 6.83
CA ARG A 279 -0.17 -16.94 5.82
C ARG A 279 0.04 -15.64 5.07
N SER A 280 0.40 -15.75 3.80
CA SER A 280 0.16 -14.66 2.85
C SER A 280 -1.31 -14.70 2.47
N ILE A 281 -2.01 -13.58 2.57
CA ILE A 281 -3.46 -13.52 2.41
C ILE A 281 -3.82 -12.48 1.36
N ASP A 282 -4.71 -12.87 0.47
CA ASP A 282 -5.33 -11.99 -0.53
C ASP A 282 -6.75 -11.67 -0.09
N TYR A 283 -6.95 -10.45 0.42
CA TYR A 283 -8.26 -9.95 0.80
C TYR A 283 -8.88 -9.24 -0.39
N ALA A 284 -9.79 -9.92 -1.07
CA ALA A 284 -10.57 -9.38 -2.17
C ALA A 284 -11.94 -8.90 -1.68
N ASP A 285 -12.60 -8.10 -2.52
CA ASP A 285 -14.00 -7.67 -2.36
C ASP A 285 -14.29 -6.93 -1.05
N LEU A 286 -13.33 -6.12 -0.61
CA LEU A 286 -13.48 -5.26 0.55
C LEU A 286 -14.32 -4.03 0.21
N HIS A 287 -14.96 -3.46 1.23
CA HIS A 287 -15.69 -2.20 1.10
C HIS A 287 -14.81 -1.02 1.51
N ASN A 288 -14.68 -0.02 0.61
CA ASN A 288 -14.03 1.25 0.91
C ASN A 288 -15.10 2.34 1.06
N PRO A 289 -15.34 2.87 2.27
CA PRO A 289 -16.39 3.84 2.52
C PRO A 289 -16.01 5.27 2.11
N PHE A 290 -14.79 5.53 1.64
CA PHE A 290 -14.31 6.88 1.37
C PHE A 290 -15.13 7.56 0.26
N GLU A 291 -15.72 8.72 0.58
CA GLU A 291 -16.43 9.57 -0.38
C GLU A 291 -15.49 10.52 -1.10
N VAL A 292 -15.83 10.90 -2.33
CA VAL A 292 -15.01 11.85 -3.12
C VAL A 292 -15.04 13.25 -2.50
N VAL A 293 -13.86 13.79 -2.20
CA VAL A 293 -13.69 15.18 -1.79
C VAL A 293 -13.59 16.04 -3.04
N THR A 294 -14.59 16.89 -3.28
CA THR A 294 -14.59 17.84 -4.40
C THR A 294 -14.22 19.23 -3.93
N HIS A 295 -13.45 19.98 -4.75
CA HIS A 295 -13.13 21.39 -4.50
C HIS A 295 -14.35 22.30 -4.66
N ALA A 296 -15.30 21.95 -5.53
CA ALA A 296 -16.57 22.65 -5.72
C ALA A 296 -17.64 22.01 -4.87
N GLY A 297 -18.34 22.79 -4.05
CA GLY A 297 -19.36 22.37 -3.08
C GLY A 297 -20.60 21.66 -3.63
N ASN A 298 -20.49 20.97 -4.73
CA ASN A 298 -21.57 20.19 -5.33
C ASN A 298 -21.70 18.84 -4.63
N ARG A 299 -22.73 18.70 -3.83
CA ARG A 299 -23.13 17.50 -3.10
C ARG A 299 -23.67 16.43 -4.06
N ASN A 300 -22.83 15.82 -4.87
CA ASN A 300 -23.20 14.55 -5.47
C ASN A 300 -22.93 13.43 -4.45
N ARG A 301 -23.98 13.04 -3.74
CA ARG A 301 -23.99 12.08 -2.63
C ARG A 301 -23.57 10.64 -2.99
N GLU A 302 -23.13 10.35 -4.22
CA GLU A 302 -23.00 8.98 -4.72
C GLU A 302 -21.61 8.61 -5.24
N LYS A 303 -20.62 9.49 -5.21
CA LYS A 303 -19.29 9.14 -5.74
C LYS A 303 -18.34 8.73 -4.61
N ARG A 304 -18.30 7.44 -4.36
CA ARG A 304 -17.23 6.81 -3.56
C ARG A 304 -15.95 6.73 -4.38
N ASN A 305 -14.82 6.82 -3.71
CA ASN A 305 -13.51 6.55 -4.29
C ASN A 305 -12.93 5.28 -3.65
N PRO A 306 -13.21 4.10 -4.25
CA PRO A 306 -12.78 2.82 -3.70
C PRO A 306 -11.25 2.66 -3.70
N HIS A 307 -10.53 3.48 -4.45
CA HIS A 307 -9.06 3.49 -4.49
C HIS A 307 -8.42 4.34 -3.39
N LYS A 308 -9.19 5.13 -2.62
CA LYS A 308 -8.59 6.05 -1.64
C LYS A 308 -7.96 5.29 -0.46
N SER A 309 -6.69 5.64 -0.13
CA SER A 309 -5.89 4.95 0.90
C SER A 309 -6.57 4.88 2.27
N TYR A 310 -7.27 5.92 2.71
CA TYR A 310 -7.87 5.99 4.04
C TYR A 310 -8.91 4.90 4.30
N GLY A 311 -9.71 4.52 3.31
CA GLY A 311 -10.65 3.42 3.44
C GLY A 311 -9.95 2.05 3.53
N TYR A 312 -8.79 1.90 2.91
CA TYR A 312 -7.93 0.73 3.08
C TYR A 312 -7.32 0.69 4.47
N LEU A 313 -6.79 1.82 4.96
CA LEU A 313 -6.18 1.93 6.29
C LEU A 313 -7.19 1.69 7.43
N ALA A 314 -8.48 1.93 7.18
CA ALA A 314 -9.55 1.69 8.12
C ALA A 314 -10.08 0.24 8.12
N GLN A 315 -9.56 -0.67 7.28
CA GLN A 315 -10.05 -2.05 7.24
C GLN A 315 -9.84 -2.78 8.57
N PRO A 316 -10.89 -3.44 9.13
CA PRO A 316 -10.79 -4.12 10.42
C PRO A 316 -9.67 -5.15 10.49
N ARG A 317 -9.50 -5.93 9.44
CA ARG A 317 -8.44 -6.95 9.34
C ARG A 317 -7.04 -6.35 9.42
N LEU A 318 -6.82 -5.19 8.77
CA LEU A 318 -5.55 -4.50 8.85
C LEU A 318 -5.24 -4.06 10.29
N GLY A 319 -6.24 -3.46 10.97
CA GLY A 319 -6.10 -3.07 12.38
C GLY A 319 -5.75 -4.24 13.29
N SER A 320 -6.40 -5.40 13.10
CA SER A 320 -6.12 -6.62 13.87
C SER A 320 -4.70 -7.15 13.61
N TRP A 321 -4.27 -7.24 12.35
CA TRP A 321 -2.92 -7.70 12.01
C TRP A 321 -1.82 -6.78 12.53
N LEU A 322 -2.03 -5.47 12.48
CA LEU A 322 -1.09 -4.50 13.06
C LEU A 322 -1.05 -4.61 14.58
N ALA A 323 -2.18 -4.84 15.23
CA ALA A 323 -2.21 -5.08 16.67
C ALA A 323 -1.44 -6.37 17.05
N ASP A 324 -1.62 -7.45 16.29
CA ASP A 324 -0.87 -8.69 16.52
C ASP A 324 0.64 -8.51 16.30
N TYR A 325 1.03 -7.74 15.29
CA TYR A 325 2.44 -7.37 15.09
C TYR A 325 3.01 -6.58 16.27
N LEU A 326 2.29 -5.54 16.71
CA LEU A 326 2.72 -4.65 17.79
C LEU A 326 2.76 -5.35 19.16
N LEU A 327 1.96 -6.41 19.34
CA LEU A 327 1.88 -7.22 20.54
C LEU A 327 2.72 -8.51 20.50
N ASP A 328 3.60 -8.67 19.48
CA ASP A 328 4.40 -9.88 19.25
C ASP A 328 3.58 -11.18 19.16
N ARG A 329 2.36 -11.09 18.62
CA ARG A 329 1.45 -12.23 18.44
C ARG A 329 1.46 -12.81 17.03
N LEU A 330 2.26 -12.24 16.11
CA LEU A 330 2.48 -12.81 14.77
C LEU A 330 3.43 -14.02 14.87
N LEU A 331 2.91 -15.15 15.32
CA LEU A 331 3.63 -16.42 15.38
C LEU A 331 3.64 -17.14 14.03
#